data_7c12bdd9d06a5f7ee305fd9026ca511f
#
_entry.id   7c12bdd9d06a5f7ee305fd9026ca511f
#
_cell.length_a   1.000
_cell.length_b   1.000
_cell.length_c   1.000
_cell.angle_alpha   90.00
_cell.angle_beta   90.00
_cell.angle_gamma   90.00
#
_symmetry.space_group_name_H-M   'P 1'
#
loop_
_entity.id
_entity.type
_entity.pdbx_description
1 polymer ?
#
loop_
_entity_poly.entity_id
_entity_poly.type
_entity_poly.pdbx_seq_one_letter_code
_entity_poly.pdbx_strand_id
1 'polypeptide(L)'
;MKVCILSDSHDNRTLLAAAVAAARDAGAEAVLHCGDVVAPSTLEVLRPFNLPIHVIHGNNAGDAYMMGRISSKPSNRTHYYGQDAGIELAGRRIFLVHYPHYAAAMAATGDWDLVCCGHDHKAAIRPVDNLAGKQT
;
A
#
# COMPACT_ATOMS: atom_id res chain seq x y z
N MET A 1 12.44 10.82 0.93
CA MET A 1 12.03 9.41 0.74
C MET A 1 11.08 9.31 -0.44
N LYS A 2 11.31 8.39 -1.37
CA LYS A 2 10.36 8.03 -2.43
C LYS A 2 9.66 6.72 -2.05
N VAL A 3 8.40 6.56 -2.40
CA VAL A 3 7.63 5.35 -2.15
C VAL A 3 7.00 4.84 -3.45
N CYS A 4 6.91 3.53 -3.59
CA CYS A 4 6.15 2.87 -4.64
C CYS A 4 4.73 2.64 -4.12
N ILE A 5 3.73 3.26 -4.72
CA ILE A 5 2.32 3.06 -4.37
C ILE A 5 1.67 2.24 -5.48
N LEU A 6 1.05 1.13 -5.12
CA LEU A 6 0.36 0.24 -6.05
C LEU A 6 -0.80 -0.49 -5.37
N SER A 7 -1.64 -1.13 -6.17
CA SER A 7 -2.81 -1.86 -5.70
C SER A 7 -3.24 -2.87 -6.76
N ASP A 8 -4.18 -3.74 -6.38
CA ASP A 8 -4.92 -4.60 -7.31
C ASP A 8 -4.02 -5.45 -8.22
N SER A 9 -2.98 -6.04 -7.61
CA SER A 9 -2.06 -6.92 -8.35
C SER A 9 -2.67 -8.26 -8.75
N HIS A 10 -3.75 -8.71 -8.06
CA HIS A 10 -4.54 -9.91 -8.41
C HIS A 10 -3.66 -11.09 -8.84
N ASP A 11 -2.64 -11.41 -8.05
CA ASP A 11 -1.67 -12.48 -8.29
C ASP A 11 -0.87 -12.35 -9.60
N ASN A 12 -0.87 -11.19 -10.24
CA ASN A 12 -0.01 -10.93 -11.39
C ASN A 12 1.44 -10.67 -10.95
N ARG A 13 2.12 -11.75 -10.61
CA ARG A 13 3.49 -11.73 -10.07
C ARG A 13 4.48 -11.04 -10.98
N THR A 14 4.32 -11.19 -12.29
CA THR A 14 5.21 -10.59 -13.31
C THR A 14 5.09 -9.09 -13.33
N LEU A 15 3.87 -8.56 -13.42
CA LEU A 15 3.64 -7.11 -13.42
C LEU A 15 4.00 -6.48 -12.07
N LEU A 16 3.68 -7.16 -10.95
CA LEU A 16 4.04 -6.69 -9.61
C LEU A 16 5.56 -6.54 -9.47
N ALA A 17 6.32 -7.55 -9.85
CA ALA A 17 7.78 -7.51 -9.82
C ALA A 17 8.36 -6.41 -10.73
N ALA A 18 7.83 -6.27 -11.95
CA ALA A 18 8.27 -5.25 -12.89
C ALA A 18 7.99 -3.83 -12.37
N ALA A 19 6.82 -3.58 -11.80
CA ALA A 19 6.45 -2.28 -11.23
C ALA A 19 7.38 -1.90 -10.06
N VAL A 20 7.65 -2.84 -9.14
CA VAL A 20 8.53 -2.59 -8.00
C VAL A 20 10.00 -2.44 -8.44
N ALA A 21 10.44 -3.19 -9.45
CA ALA A 21 11.78 -3.01 -10.04
C ALA A 21 11.96 -1.59 -10.58
N ALA A 22 11.02 -1.13 -11.42
CA ALA A 22 11.04 0.21 -11.98
C ALA A 22 11.00 1.30 -10.90
N ALA A 23 10.17 1.13 -9.86
CA ALA A 23 10.10 2.06 -8.75
C ALA A 23 11.41 2.11 -7.95
N ARG A 24 12.02 0.95 -7.65
CA ARG A 24 13.34 0.87 -6.99
C ARG A 24 14.42 1.57 -7.82
N ASP A 25 14.45 1.35 -9.11
CA ASP A 25 15.42 1.97 -10.01
C ASP A 25 15.22 3.49 -10.10
N ALA A 26 13.98 3.97 -9.88
CA ALA A 26 13.66 5.38 -9.69
C ALA A 26 13.96 5.91 -8.27
N GLY A 27 14.47 5.06 -7.37
CA GLY A 27 14.87 5.41 -6.01
C GLY A 27 13.79 5.24 -4.94
N ALA A 28 12.79 4.37 -5.17
CA ALA A 28 11.82 4.04 -4.13
C ALA A 28 12.48 3.23 -2.98
N GLU A 29 12.13 3.60 -1.76
CA GLU A 29 12.69 3.04 -0.52
C GLU A 29 11.67 2.18 0.25
N ALA A 30 10.40 2.22 -0.14
CA ALA A 30 9.34 1.39 0.41
C ALA A 30 8.23 1.14 -0.63
N VAL A 31 7.45 0.08 -0.37
CA VAL A 31 6.26 -0.27 -1.18
C VAL A 31 5.02 -0.13 -0.31
N LEU A 32 4.01 0.57 -0.80
CA LEU A 32 2.67 0.68 -0.24
C LEU A 32 1.70 -0.06 -1.16
N HIS A 33 1.11 -1.16 -0.69
CA HIS A 33 0.16 -1.94 -1.48
C HIS A 33 -1.25 -1.81 -0.90
N CYS A 34 -2.13 -1.14 -1.64
CA CYS A 34 -3.48 -0.77 -1.20
C CYS A 34 -4.53 -1.87 -1.40
N GLY A 35 -4.13 -3.13 -1.29
CA GLY A 35 -5.06 -4.27 -1.29
C GLY A 35 -5.17 -5.01 -2.61
N ASP A 36 -5.95 -6.10 -2.59
CA ASP A 36 -6.14 -7.04 -3.70
C ASP A 36 -4.83 -7.64 -4.23
N VAL A 37 -3.99 -8.11 -3.29
CA VAL A 37 -2.87 -9.00 -3.61
C VAL A 37 -3.38 -10.37 -4.02
N VAL A 38 -4.35 -10.89 -3.29
CA VAL A 38 -4.97 -12.21 -3.24
C VAL A 38 -4.10 -13.24 -2.51
N ALA A 39 -3.21 -13.95 -3.17
CA ALA A 39 -2.39 -14.96 -2.51
C ALA A 39 -1.15 -14.35 -1.81
N PRO A 40 -0.89 -14.68 -0.53
CA PRO A 40 0.32 -14.21 0.18
C PRO A 40 1.62 -14.54 -0.54
N SER A 41 1.67 -15.68 -1.25
CA SER A 41 2.84 -16.09 -2.05
C SER A 41 3.15 -15.13 -3.20
N THR A 42 2.22 -14.30 -3.61
CA THR A 42 2.45 -13.26 -4.64
C THR A 42 3.48 -12.23 -4.17
N LEU A 43 3.51 -11.91 -2.88
CA LEU A 43 4.51 -10.99 -2.32
C LEU A 43 5.95 -11.55 -2.30
N GLU A 44 6.11 -12.87 -2.45
CA GLU A 44 7.44 -13.50 -2.48
C GLU A 44 8.30 -12.98 -3.65
N VAL A 45 7.68 -12.55 -4.75
CA VAL A 45 8.43 -11.96 -5.89
C VAL A 45 9.10 -10.65 -5.54
N LEU A 46 8.71 -10.01 -4.43
CA LEU A 46 9.28 -8.74 -3.97
C LEU A 46 10.49 -8.91 -3.06
N ARG A 47 10.73 -10.12 -2.53
CA ARG A 47 11.87 -10.38 -1.63
C ARG A 47 13.23 -9.95 -2.17
N PRO A 48 13.56 -10.19 -3.47
CA PRO A 48 14.84 -9.80 -4.03
C PRO A 48 15.12 -8.30 -3.99
N PHE A 49 14.08 -7.48 -3.92
CA PHE A 49 14.23 -6.01 -3.88
C PHE A 49 14.62 -5.49 -2.49
N ASN A 50 14.45 -6.29 -1.44
CA ASN A 50 14.78 -5.94 -0.06
C ASN A 50 14.19 -4.61 0.44
N LEU A 51 13.02 -4.23 -0.05
CA LEU A 51 12.27 -3.05 0.38
C LEU A 51 11.26 -3.42 1.48
N PRO A 52 11.00 -2.53 2.45
CA PRO A 52 9.85 -2.69 3.33
C PRO A 52 8.56 -2.60 2.52
N ILE A 53 7.63 -3.53 2.78
CA ILE A 53 6.35 -3.64 2.11
C ILE A 53 5.26 -3.41 3.15
N HIS A 54 4.49 -2.35 2.98
CA HIS A 54 3.30 -2.07 3.78
C HIS A 54 2.08 -2.46 2.97
N VAL A 55 1.33 -3.46 3.43
CA VAL A 55 0.22 -4.04 2.67
C VAL A 55 -1.03 -4.16 3.53
N ILE A 56 -2.16 -3.79 2.93
CA ILE A 56 -3.50 -4.07 3.43
C ILE A 56 -4.19 -5.10 2.55
N HIS A 57 -5.30 -5.68 3.01
CA HIS A 57 -6.14 -6.47 2.12
C HIS A 57 -7.24 -5.60 1.48
N GLY A 58 -7.75 -6.04 0.34
CA GLY A 58 -8.93 -5.45 -0.30
C GLY A 58 -10.14 -6.38 -0.17
N ASN A 59 -11.01 -6.35 -1.17
CA ASN A 59 -12.14 -7.28 -1.23
C ASN A 59 -11.74 -8.69 -1.73
N ASN A 60 -10.58 -8.83 -2.38
CA ASN A 60 -9.99 -10.12 -2.75
C ASN A 60 -8.80 -10.43 -1.82
N ALA A 61 -9.12 -10.74 -0.58
CA ALA A 61 -8.13 -11.06 0.45
C ALA A 61 -8.04 -12.57 0.63
N GLY A 62 -7.21 -13.26 -0.08
CA GLY A 62 -7.06 -14.72 -0.03
C GLY A 62 -6.80 -15.27 1.38
N ASP A 63 -5.59 -15.73 1.69
CA ASP A 63 -5.25 -16.28 3.01
C ASP A 63 -4.73 -15.19 3.96
N ALA A 64 -5.65 -14.51 4.66
CA ALA A 64 -5.33 -13.47 5.64
C ALA A 64 -4.52 -14.01 6.84
N TYR A 65 -4.74 -15.28 7.23
CA TYR A 65 -3.96 -15.91 8.29
C TYR A 65 -2.49 -16.08 7.89
N MET A 66 -2.24 -16.59 6.69
CA MET A 66 -0.88 -16.73 6.18
C MET A 66 -0.22 -15.36 5.98
N MET A 67 -0.97 -14.35 5.54
CA MET A 67 -0.47 -12.97 5.41
C MET A 67 0.02 -12.43 6.76
N GLY A 68 -0.75 -12.63 7.83
CA GLY A 68 -0.36 -12.29 9.19
C GLY A 68 0.88 -13.05 9.66
N ARG A 69 0.97 -14.34 9.35
CA ARG A 69 2.15 -15.15 9.67
C ARG A 69 3.42 -14.71 8.96
N ILE A 70 3.32 -14.29 7.70
CA ILE A 70 4.46 -13.73 6.96
C ILE A 70 4.93 -12.46 7.64
N SER A 71 4.01 -11.56 7.95
CA SER A 71 4.29 -10.28 8.60
C SER A 71 4.90 -10.43 9.99
N SER A 72 4.55 -11.48 10.73
CA SER A 72 5.06 -11.70 12.10
C SER A 72 6.51 -12.19 12.17
N LYS A 73 7.12 -12.57 11.06
CA LYS A 73 8.50 -13.05 11.04
C LYS A 73 9.49 -11.87 11.07
N PRO A 74 10.39 -11.78 12.06
CA PRO A 74 11.35 -10.65 12.15
C PRO A 74 12.26 -10.48 10.92
N SER A 75 12.52 -11.58 10.20
CA SER A 75 13.34 -11.58 8.98
C SER A 75 12.59 -11.08 7.75
N ASN A 76 11.28 -10.88 7.85
CA ASN A 76 10.44 -10.43 6.74
C ASN A 76 10.23 -8.92 6.80
N ARG A 77 10.33 -8.25 5.67
CA ARG A 77 10.09 -6.81 5.57
C ARG A 77 8.66 -6.48 5.14
N THR A 78 7.76 -7.45 5.23
CA THR A 78 6.34 -7.28 4.91
C THR A 78 5.56 -6.97 6.19
N HIS A 79 4.88 -5.85 6.19
CA HIS A 79 3.99 -5.40 7.27
C HIS A 79 2.55 -5.47 6.77
N TYR A 80 1.79 -6.44 7.26
CA TYR A 80 0.38 -6.61 6.95
C TYR A 80 -0.48 -6.01 8.04
N TYR A 81 -1.39 -5.12 7.66
CA TYR A 81 -2.18 -4.33 8.60
C TYR A 81 -3.66 -4.72 8.66
N GLY A 82 -4.10 -5.68 7.85
CA GLY A 82 -5.53 -6.00 7.74
C GLY A 82 -6.25 -5.08 6.78
N GLN A 83 -7.39 -4.54 7.17
CA GLN A 83 -8.31 -3.84 6.28
C GLN A 83 -7.83 -2.44 5.89
N ASP A 84 -7.24 -1.71 6.81
CA ASP A 84 -6.69 -0.37 6.61
C ASP A 84 -5.54 -0.10 7.57
N ALA A 85 -4.81 0.97 7.37
CA ALA A 85 -3.71 1.35 8.25
C ALA A 85 -3.37 2.83 8.20
N GLY A 86 -3.16 3.42 9.37
CA GLY A 86 -2.39 4.64 9.50
C GLY A 86 -0.93 4.31 9.78
N ILE A 87 -0.03 4.80 8.96
CA ILE A 87 1.42 4.60 9.10
C ILE A 87 2.15 5.94 9.05
N GLU A 88 3.37 5.96 9.57
CA GLU A 88 4.26 7.11 9.43
C GLU A 88 5.53 6.71 8.68
N LEU A 89 5.83 7.43 7.60
CA LEU A 89 7.06 7.26 6.83
C LEU A 89 7.69 8.63 6.59
N ALA A 90 8.97 8.78 6.93
CA ALA A 90 9.72 10.02 6.76
C ALA A 90 9.02 11.26 7.35
N GLY A 91 8.37 11.11 8.51
CA GLY A 91 7.64 12.17 9.18
C GLY A 91 6.31 12.55 8.51
N ARG A 92 5.79 11.74 7.60
CA ARG A 92 4.49 11.92 6.96
C ARG A 92 3.49 10.87 7.45
N ARG A 93 2.30 11.33 7.81
CA ARG A 93 1.18 10.48 8.20
C ARG A 93 0.45 10.03 6.95
N ILE A 94 0.44 8.72 6.71
CA ILE A 94 -0.11 8.10 5.49
C ILE A 94 -1.23 7.16 5.90
N PHE A 95 -2.37 7.24 5.25
CA PHE A 95 -3.47 6.29 5.43
C PHE A 95 -3.60 5.39 4.20
N LEU A 96 -3.66 4.08 4.45
CA LEU A 96 -3.88 3.06 3.42
C LEU A 96 -5.29 2.51 3.61
N VAL A 97 -6.07 2.50 2.56
CA VAL A 97 -7.40 1.89 2.52
C VAL A 97 -7.68 1.39 1.10
N HIS A 98 -8.49 0.33 0.95
CA HIS A 98 -8.71 -0.20 -0.39
C HIS A 98 -9.72 0.63 -1.20
N TYR A 99 -10.80 1.07 -0.56
CA TYR A 99 -11.94 1.68 -1.25
C TYR A 99 -11.82 3.20 -1.43
N PRO A 100 -12.01 3.74 -2.66
CA PRO A 100 -11.85 5.17 -2.95
C PRO A 100 -12.79 6.09 -2.16
N HIS A 101 -14.02 5.65 -1.84
CA HIS A 101 -14.95 6.47 -1.07
C HIS A 101 -14.52 6.63 0.40
N TYR A 102 -13.91 5.61 1.00
CA TYR A 102 -13.29 5.74 2.33
C TYR A 102 -12.03 6.60 2.26
N ALA A 103 -11.24 6.45 1.20
CA ALA A 103 -10.08 7.31 1.00
C ALA A 103 -10.45 8.79 0.93
N ALA A 104 -11.52 9.12 0.19
CA ALA A 104 -12.01 10.49 0.10
C ALA A 104 -12.46 11.05 1.47
N ALA A 105 -13.15 10.24 2.28
CA ALA A 105 -13.55 10.62 3.62
C ALA A 105 -12.35 10.87 4.53
N MET A 106 -11.36 9.97 4.51
CA MET A 106 -10.14 10.10 5.34
C MET A 106 -9.27 11.28 4.91
N ALA A 107 -9.15 11.55 3.61
CA ALA A 107 -8.43 12.71 3.11
C ALA A 107 -9.07 14.04 3.56
N ALA A 108 -10.40 14.09 3.64
CA ALA A 108 -11.13 15.26 4.08
C ALA A 108 -10.96 15.59 5.57
N THR A 109 -10.57 14.64 6.43
CA THR A 109 -10.40 14.89 7.87
C THR A 109 -9.27 15.88 8.19
N GLY A 110 -8.20 15.89 7.41
CA GLY A 110 -6.98 16.64 7.69
C GLY A 110 -6.01 15.94 8.65
N ASP A 111 -6.29 14.70 9.02
CA ASP A 111 -5.42 13.90 9.90
C ASP A 111 -4.21 13.32 9.17
N TRP A 112 -4.25 13.29 7.84
CA TRP A 112 -3.29 12.61 6.99
C TRP A 112 -2.61 13.55 5.99
N ASP A 113 -1.33 13.33 5.74
CA ASP A 113 -0.57 14.03 4.70
C ASP A 113 -0.75 13.39 3.32
N LEU A 114 -1.09 12.08 3.30
CA LEU A 114 -1.36 11.30 2.10
C LEU A 114 -2.38 10.21 2.42
N VAL A 115 -3.32 9.98 1.51
CA VAL A 115 -4.25 8.84 1.57
C VAL A 115 -4.13 8.04 0.28
N CYS A 116 -3.87 6.74 0.38
CA CYS A 116 -3.69 5.84 -0.75
C CYS A 116 -4.83 4.83 -0.83
N CYS A 117 -5.33 4.58 -2.02
CA CYS A 117 -6.38 3.57 -2.26
C CYS A 117 -6.17 2.82 -3.59
N GLY A 118 -7.03 1.83 -3.83
CA GLY A 118 -7.09 1.02 -5.04
C GLY A 118 -8.53 0.80 -5.51
N HIS A 119 -8.87 -0.44 -5.87
CA HIS A 119 -10.19 -0.97 -6.17
C HIS A 119 -10.77 -0.61 -7.54
N ASP A 120 -10.74 0.63 -7.97
CA ASP A 120 -11.35 1.07 -9.23
C ASP A 120 -10.42 0.90 -10.46
N HIS A 121 -9.21 0.38 -10.24
CA HIS A 121 -8.18 0.14 -11.25
C HIS A 121 -7.83 1.39 -12.07
N LYS A 122 -7.89 2.56 -11.44
CA LYS A 122 -7.55 3.85 -12.06
C LYS A 122 -6.40 4.52 -11.33
N ALA A 123 -5.34 4.85 -12.04
CA ALA A 123 -4.26 5.65 -11.48
C ALA A 123 -4.63 7.14 -11.50
N ALA A 124 -4.65 7.76 -10.33
CA ALA A 124 -4.90 9.19 -10.17
C ALA A 124 -4.17 9.73 -8.94
N ILE A 125 -3.73 10.97 -9.02
CA ILE A 125 -3.23 11.75 -7.89
C ILE A 125 -3.98 13.08 -7.92
N ARG A 126 -4.58 13.46 -6.79
CA ARG A 126 -5.33 14.71 -6.67
C ARG A 126 -5.19 15.29 -5.27
N PRO A 127 -5.03 16.61 -5.13
CA PRO A 127 -5.13 17.26 -3.83
C PRO A 127 -6.58 17.27 -3.36
N VAL A 128 -6.78 17.15 -2.05
CA VAL A 128 -8.09 17.25 -1.40
C VAL A 128 -8.02 18.32 -0.33
N ASP A 129 -8.84 19.36 -0.45
CA ASP A 129 -8.97 20.38 0.60
C ASP A 129 -9.66 19.75 1.82
N ASN A 130 -9.02 19.84 2.97
CA ASN A 130 -9.43 19.16 4.18
C ASN A 130 -9.97 20.11 5.26
N LEU A 131 -10.59 19.56 6.29
CA LEU A 131 -11.18 20.32 7.40
C LEU A 131 -10.16 21.12 8.23
N ALA A 132 -8.88 20.81 8.13
CA ALA A 132 -7.81 21.57 8.78
C ALA A 132 -7.33 22.77 7.95
N GLY A 133 -7.96 23.07 6.81
CA GLY A 133 -7.58 24.16 5.91
C GLY A 133 -6.27 23.93 5.15
N LYS A 134 -5.91 22.67 4.94
CA LYS A 134 -4.72 22.21 4.22
C LYS A 134 -5.11 21.30 3.07
N GLN A 135 -4.13 20.81 2.32
CA GLN A 135 -4.31 19.78 1.33
C GLN A 135 -3.71 18.45 1.80
N THR A 136 -4.49 17.38 1.60
CA THR A 136 -4.07 15.99 1.75
C THR A 136 -3.76 15.41 0.39
#